data_dad280c28c8d791e429c6444e1885570
#
_entry.id   dad280c28c8d791e429c6444e1885570
#
_cell.length_a   1.000
_cell.length_b   1.000
_cell.length_c   1.000
_cell.angle_alpha   90.00
_cell.angle_beta   90.00
_cell.angle_gamma   90.00
#
_symmetry.space_group_name_H-M   'P 1'
#
loop_
_entity.id
_entity.type
_entity.pdbx_description
1 polymer ?
#
loop_
_entity_poly.entity_id
_entity_poly.type
_entity_poly.pdbx_seq_one_letter_code
_entity_poly.pdbx_strand_id
1 'polypeptide(L)'
;MNYGFVIDNRSCIGCHACSTACKSENEVPLGVYRTWVKTTETGTFPDTQRHFQVTRCNHCANPPCVRICPTGAMYQRDDGIVEFNGDACIGCKACLQACPYDAIYIDPETHTAAKCHFCAHRVEVGLEPSCAVVCPTHAIIAGDMDDPHSEISRVLSREKVSVRKPEQGTAPKVFYIDGSDVNLTPTATERAPASFMWADVKPLHAAESALAAMGHGSGDSARLPVINDVGFRLRTPQAQGRPSSGPIHVGERQAGHMVQVGYNAQH
;
A
#
# COMPACT_ATOMS: atom_id res chain seq x y z
N MET A 1 12.82 -19.14 -15.13
CA MET A 1 11.53 -18.51 -14.75
C MET A 1 11.82 -17.29 -13.91
N ASN A 2 11.17 -16.19 -14.21
CA ASN A 2 11.38 -14.93 -13.53
C ASN A 2 10.07 -14.11 -13.54
N TYR A 3 9.26 -14.29 -12.53
CA TYR A 3 7.93 -13.71 -12.49
C TYR A 3 7.95 -12.21 -12.20
N GLY A 4 7.09 -11.48 -12.91
CA GLY A 4 6.89 -10.04 -12.77
C GLY A 4 5.48 -9.58 -13.07
N PHE A 5 5.22 -8.29 -12.85
CA PHE A 5 3.97 -7.62 -13.18
C PHE A 5 4.21 -6.45 -14.11
N VAL A 6 3.28 -6.23 -15.02
CA VAL A 6 3.12 -4.96 -15.73
C VAL A 6 1.76 -4.36 -15.36
N ILE A 7 1.74 -3.08 -15.06
CA ILE A 7 0.54 -2.30 -14.79
C ILE A 7 0.39 -1.26 -15.90
N ASP A 8 -0.65 -1.39 -16.70
CA ASP A 8 -0.99 -0.40 -17.71
C ASP A 8 -1.89 0.70 -17.12
N ASN A 9 -1.28 1.84 -16.80
CA ASN A 9 -2.00 2.96 -16.21
C ASN A 9 -3.01 3.61 -17.20
N ARG A 10 -2.84 3.41 -18.50
CA ARG A 10 -3.78 3.90 -19.52
C ARG A 10 -5.13 3.18 -19.44
N SER A 11 -5.10 1.90 -19.03
CA SER A 11 -6.27 1.04 -18.93
C SER A 11 -6.84 0.94 -17.52
N CYS A 12 -6.07 1.32 -16.50
CA CYS A 12 -6.50 1.22 -15.11
C CYS A 12 -7.59 2.26 -14.80
N ILE A 13 -8.75 1.79 -14.33
CA ILE A 13 -9.90 2.63 -13.97
C ILE A 13 -10.06 2.85 -12.46
N GLY A 14 -9.13 2.35 -11.64
CA GLY A 14 -9.16 2.53 -10.19
C GLY A 14 -10.29 1.79 -9.47
N CYS A 15 -10.85 0.72 -10.03
CA CYS A 15 -12.03 0.03 -9.52
C CYS A 15 -11.80 -0.79 -8.23
N HIS A 16 -10.56 -0.96 -7.76
CA HIS A 16 -10.16 -1.75 -6.59
C HIS A 16 -10.49 -3.26 -6.66
N ALA A 17 -10.97 -3.80 -7.79
CA ALA A 17 -11.27 -5.22 -7.94
C ALA A 17 -10.05 -6.10 -7.60
N CYS A 18 -8.85 -5.67 -7.99
CA CYS A 18 -7.59 -6.36 -7.67
C CYS A 18 -7.31 -6.43 -6.17
N SER A 19 -7.66 -5.39 -5.41
CA SER A 19 -7.50 -5.37 -3.94
C SER A 19 -8.49 -6.32 -3.27
N THR A 20 -9.75 -6.31 -3.69
CA THR A 20 -10.81 -7.18 -3.16
C THR A 20 -10.52 -8.65 -3.46
N ALA A 21 -10.17 -8.96 -4.71
CA ALA A 21 -9.82 -10.33 -5.10
C ALA A 21 -8.59 -10.85 -4.33
N CYS A 22 -7.58 -10.00 -4.12
CA CYS A 22 -6.41 -10.38 -3.34
C CYS A 22 -6.77 -10.69 -1.87
N LYS A 23 -7.69 -9.89 -1.28
CA LYS A 23 -8.17 -10.14 0.08
C LYS A 23 -8.91 -11.47 0.19
N SER A 24 -9.81 -11.74 -0.73
CA SER A 24 -10.60 -12.98 -0.76
C SER A 24 -9.73 -14.21 -1.01
N GLU A 25 -8.84 -14.14 -2.01
CA GLU A 25 -7.97 -15.26 -2.40
C GLU A 25 -6.97 -15.66 -1.31
N ASN A 26 -6.46 -14.67 -0.58
CA ASN A 26 -5.35 -14.86 0.37
C ASN A 26 -5.78 -14.70 1.82
N GLU A 27 -7.07 -14.68 2.10
CA GLU A 27 -7.64 -14.54 3.46
C GLU A 27 -7.01 -13.38 4.24
N VAL A 28 -6.77 -12.24 3.54
CA VAL A 28 -6.07 -11.09 4.15
C VAL A 28 -6.99 -10.42 5.17
N PRO A 29 -6.58 -10.29 6.43
CA PRO A 29 -7.39 -9.71 7.49
C PRO A 29 -7.91 -8.30 7.19
N LEU A 30 -8.97 -7.88 7.87
CA LEU A 30 -9.50 -6.53 7.77
C LEU A 30 -8.46 -5.51 8.25
N GLY A 31 -8.44 -4.36 7.60
CA GLY A 31 -7.53 -3.25 7.94
C GLY A 31 -6.16 -3.31 7.28
N VAL A 32 -5.75 -4.44 6.70
CA VAL A 32 -4.48 -4.61 5.99
C VAL A 32 -4.67 -5.07 4.55
N TYR A 33 -3.69 -4.82 3.68
CA TYR A 33 -3.81 -5.10 2.25
C TYR A 33 -2.48 -5.61 1.69
N ARG A 34 -2.53 -6.59 0.77
CA ARG A 34 -1.37 -7.05 -0.02
C ARG A 34 -1.21 -6.28 -1.33
N THR A 35 -2.31 -5.70 -1.84
CA THR A 35 -2.33 -4.82 -2.99
C THR A 35 -3.40 -3.75 -2.79
N TRP A 36 -3.13 -2.55 -3.24
CA TRP A 36 -4.06 -1.41 -3.14
C TRP A 36 -3.89 -0.47 -4.32
N VAL A 37 -4.88 0.38 -4.54
CA VAL A 37 -4.86 1.39 -5.60
C VAL A 37 -4.89 2.77 -4.94
N LYS A 38 -3.88 3.57 -5.20
CA LYS A 38 -3.86 4.98 -4.80
C LYS A 38 -4.48 5.81 -5.92
N THR A 39 -5.27 6.80 -5.54
CA THR A 39 -5.86 7.77 -6.46
C THR A 39 -5.26 9.13 -6.19
N THR A 40 -4.80 9.80 -7.23
CA THR A 40 -4.28 11.17 -7.17
C THR A 40 -5.06 12.02 -8.16
N GLU A 41 -5.54 13.16 -7.72
CA GLU A 41 -6.20 14.15 -8.59
C GLU A 41 -5.26 15.33 -8.83
N THR A 42 -5.21 15.77 -10.07
CA THR A 42 -4.41 16.93 -10.51
C THR A 42 -5.27 17.90 -11.30
N GLY A 43 -4.84 19.17 -11.37
CA GLY A 43 -5.57 20.23 -12.03
C GLY A 43 -6.63 20.89 -11.14
N THR A 44 -7.41 21.79 -11.75
CA THR A 44 -8.51 22.51 -11.11
C THR A 44 -9.75 22.39 -12.00
N PHE A 45 -10.92 22.40 -11.38
CA PHE A 45 -12.17 22.36 -12.14
C PHE A 45 -12.24 23.52 -13.16
N PRO A 46 -12.61 23.30 -14.45
CA PRO A 46 -13.14 22.04 -15.02
C PRO A 46 -12.06 21.04 -15.50
N ASP A 47 -10.78 21.40 -15.54
CA ASP A 47 -9.69 20.61 -16.12
C ASP A 47 -9.01 19.74 -15.07
N THR A 48 -9.78 18.86 -14.44
CA THR A 48 -9.25 17.90 -13.47
C THR A 48 -8.93 16.55 -14.10
N GLN A 49 -7.82 15.95 -13.68
CA GLN A 49 -7.41 14.61 -14.10
C GLN A 49 -7.24 13.72 -12.88
N ARG A 50 -7.61 12.45 -13.04
CA ARG A 50 -7.46 11.43 -11.99
C ARG A 50 -6.50 10.36 -12.45
N HIS A 51 -5.51 10.08 -11.59
CA HIS A 51 -4.46 9.10 -11.83
C HIS A 51 -4.56 7.97 -10.82
N PHE A 52 -4.25 6.76 -11.26
CA PHE A 52 -4.30 5.57 -10.41
C PHE A 52 -2.91 4.93 -10.31
N GLN A 53 -2.54 4.50 -9.11
CA GLN A 53 -1.33 3.73 -8.86
C GLN A 53 -1.69 2.42 -8.19
N VAL A 54 -1.57 1.32 -8.92
CA VAL A 54 -1.72 -0.02 -8.34
C VAL A 54 -0.41 -0.39 -7.66
N THR A 55 -0.47 -0.62 -6.37
CA THR A 55 0.72 -0.85 -5.52
C THR A 55 0.67 -2.23 -4.90
N ARG A 56 1.81 -2.89 -4.84
CA ARG A 56 2.03 -4.22 -4.24
C ARG A 56 3.50 -4.47 -4.00
N CYS A 57 3.85 -5.67 -3.47
CA CYS A 57 5.24 -6.10 -3.45
C CYS A 57 5.81 -6.14 -4.86
N ASN A 58 7.00 -5.57 -5.03
CA ASN A 58 7.67 -5.50 -6.33
C ASN A 58 8.49 -6.74 -6.66
N HIS A 59 8.51 -7.77 -5.81
CA HIS A 59 9.30 -8.99 -6.00
C HIS A 59 10.71 -8.70 -6.55
N CYS A 60 11.39 -7.75 -5.92
CA CYS A 60 12.68 -7.21 -6.33
C CYS A 60 13.69 -8.31 -6.64
N ALA A 61 14.52 -8.12 -7.67
CA ALA A 61 15.64 -9.04 -7.94
C ALA A 61 16.74 -8.92 -6.87
N ASN A 62 16.83 -7.74 -6.23
CA ASN A 62 17.74 -7.48 -5.11
C ASN A 62 16.93 -7.05 -3.86
N PRO A 63 16.24 -8.00 -3.18
CA PRO A 63 15.25 -7.69 -2.17
C PRO A 63 15.90 -7.32 -0.82
N PRO A 64 15.78 -6.07 -0.35
CA PRO A 64 16.35 -5.66 0.94
C PRO A 64 15.66 -6.35 2.12
N CYS A 65 14.36 -6.66 1.99
CA CYS A 65 13.61 -7.35 3.04
C CYS A 65 14.11 -8.78 3.30
N VAL A 66 14.64 -9.47 2.29
CA VAL A 66 15.26 -10.79 2.45
C VAL A 66 16.59 -10.66 3.16
N ARG A 67 17.43 -9.70 2.74
CA ARG A 67 18.76 -9.53 3.32
C ARG A 67 18.76 -9.13 4.80
N ILE A 68 17.72 -8.36 5.21
CA ILE A 68 17.65 -7.89 6.60
C ILE A 68 16.98 -8.89 7.55
N CYS A 69 16.30 -9.91 7.03
CA CYS A 69 15.55 -10.84 7.86
C CYS A 69 16.47 -11.75 8.67
N PRO A 70 16.48 -11.63 10.02
CA PRO A 70 17.44 -12.39 10.86
C PRO A 70 17.12 -13.88 10.92
N THR A 71 15.87 -14.27 10.66
CA THR A 71 15.42 -15.67 10.74
C THR A 71 15.30 -16.34 9.38
N GLY A 72 15.55 -15.60 8.28
CA GLY A 72 15.30 -16.11 6.93
C GLY A 72 13.81 -16.30 6.59
N ALA A 73 12.89 -15.77 7.42
CA ALA A 73 11.45 -15.84 7.18
C ALA A 73 11.05 -15.16 5.86
N MET A 74 11.75 -14.10 5.45
CA MET A 74 11.66 -13.55 4.11
C MET A 74 12.72 -14.20 3.24
N TYR A 75 12.31 -14.77 2.10
CA TYR A 75 13.22 -15.44 1.18
C TYR A 75 12.82 -15.21 -0.27
N GLN A 76 13.75 -15.43 -1.18
CA GLN A 76 13.52 -15.39 -2.61
C GLN A 76 13.59 -16.80 -3.17
N ARG A 77 12.60 -17.16 -3.97
CA ARG A 77 12.51 -18.43 -4.68
C ARG A 77 13.35 -18.37 -5.96
N ASP A 78 13.66 -19.53 -6.53
CA ASP A 78 14.41 -19.66 -7.80
C ASP A 78 13.68 -19.04 -8.99
N ASP A 79 12.35 -18.96 -8.93
CA ASP A 79 11.49 -18.28 -9.91
C ASP A 79 11.44 -16.75 -9.71
N GLY A 80 12.21 -16.23 -8.78
CA GLY A 80 12.34 -14.82 -8.49
C GLY A 80 11.19 -14.23 -7.67
N ILE A 81 10.21 -15.03 -7.24
CA ILE A 81 9.17 -14.61 -6.32
C ILE A 81 9.82 -14.41 -4.93
N VAL A 82 9.57 -13.26 -4.33
CA VAL A 82 9.92 -13.05 -2.92
C VAL A 82 8.75 -13.51 -2.07
N GLU A 83 8.99 -14.41 -1.16
CA GLU A 83 7.97 -15.05 -0.33
C GLU A 83 8.28 -14.88 1.17
N PHE A 84 7.37 -15.33 2.03
CA PHE A 84 7.54 -15.27 3.47
C PHE A 84 7.00 -16.53 4.14
N ASN A 85 7.66 -16.93 5.22
CA ASN A 85 7.23 -18.01 6.10
C ASN A 85 6.84 -17.40 7.46
N GLY A 86 5.54 -17.42 7.77
CA GLY A 86 5.00 -16.90 9.02
C GLY A 86 5.52 -17.64 10.25
N ASP A 87 5.75 -18.96 10.15
CA ASP A 87 6.18 -19.79 11.28
C ASP A 87 7.63 -19.47 11.71
N ALA A 88 8.46 -19.05 10.77
CA ALA A 88 9.82 -18.61 11.05
C ALA A 88 9.93 -17.14 11.46
N CYS A 89 8.83 -16.38 11.34
CA CYS A 89 8.81 -14.94 11.59
C CYS A 89 8.71 -14.63 13.09
N ILE A 90 9.63 -13.83 13.59
CA ILE A 90 9.63 -13.36 15.01
C ILE A 90 8.98 -11.98 15.19
N GLY A 91 8.35 -11.42 14.17
CA GLY A 91 7.66 -10.13 14.26
C GLY A 91 8.57 -8.90 14.49
N CYS A 92 9.87 -8.98 14.20
CA CYS A 92 10.84 -7.90 14.50
C CYS A 92 10.64 -6.62 13.65
N LYS A 93 9.80 -6.64 12.62
CA LYS A 93 9.46 -5.51 11.74
C LYS A 93 10.61 -4.92 10.91
N ALA A 94 11.81 -5.50 10.95
CA ALA A 94 12.96 -4.99 10.19
C ALA A 94 12.69 -4.95 8.66
N CYS A 95 11.97 -5.93 8.13
CA CYS A 95 11.60 -6.00 6.72
C CYS A 95 10.64 -4.88 6.27
N LEU A 96 9.79 -4.35 7.18
CA LEU A 96 8.91 -3.22 6.89
C LEU A 96 9.73 -1.97 6.62
N GLN A 97 10.73 -1.70 7.48
CA GLN A 97 11.59 -0.53 7.34
C GLN A 97 12.54 -0.63 6.14
N ALA A 98 12.94 -1.85 5.78
CA ALA A 98 13.80 -2.08 4.64
C ALA A 98 13.08 -1.95 3.30
N CYS A 99 11.75 -2.09 3.27
CA CYS A 99 10.98 -2.06 2.04
C CYS A 99 10.70 -0.61 1.59
N PRO A 100 11.28 -0.13 0.46
CA PRO A 100 11.04 1.25 0.03
C PRO A 100 9.64 1.45 -0.58
N TYR A 101 8.87 0.38 -0.75
CA TYR A 101 7.55 0.38 -1.42
C TYR A 101 6.38 0.26 -0.45
N ASP A 102 6.62 0.17 0.86
CA ASP A 102 5.61 -0.04 1.91
C ASP A 102 4.72 -1.27 1.65
N ALA A 103 5.32 -2.32 1.06
CA ALA A 103 4.58 -3.47 0.58
C ALA A 103 4.48 -4.62 1.59
N ILE A 104 4.95 -4.41 2.81
CA ILE A 104 4.95 -5.39 3.91
C ILE A 104 4.15 -4.83 5.07
N TYR A 105 3.30 -5.64 5.65
CA TYR A 105 2.53 -5.29 6.84
C TYR A 105 2.72 -6.34 7.92
N ILE A 106 2.33 -6.03 9.15
CA ILE A 106 2.19 -7.02 10.21
C ILE A 106 0.74 -7.51 10.21
N ASP A 107 0.57 -8.80 10.07
CA ASP A 107 -0.73 -9.42 10.16
C ASP A 107 -1.30 -9.25 11.57
N PRO A 108 -2.50 -8.67 11.72
CA PRO A 108 -3.06 -8.38 13.04
C PRO A 108 -3.48 -9.63 13.82
N GLU A 109 -3.66 -10.76 13.15
CA GLU A 109 -4.08 -12.02 13.77
C GLU A 109 -2.89 -12.89 14.17
N THR A 110 -1.90 -13.01 13.28
CA THR A 110 -0.72 -13.85 13.53
C THR A 110 0.48 -13.08 14.13
N HIS A 111 0.44 -11.74 14.09
CA HIS A 111 1.53 -10.84 14.49
C HIS A 111 2.84 -11.06 13.72
N THR A 112 2.80 -11.70 12.57
CA THR A 112 3.92 -11.96 11.67
C THR A 112 3.91 -11.00 10.48
N ALA A 113 5.06 -10.82 9.84
CA ALA A 113 5.13 -10.04 8.61
C ALA A 113 4.44 -10.78 7.45
N ALA A 114 3.64 -10.07 6.70
CA ALA A 114 2.97 -10.59 5.50
C ALA A 114 3.04 -9.58 4.35
N LYS A 115 2.89 -10.06 3.12
CA LYS A 115 2.93 -9.27 1.90
C LYS A 115 2.35 -10.03 0.71
N CYS A 116 2.29 -9.42 -0.46
CA CYS A 116 2.01 -10.14 -1.70
C CYS A 116 3.08 -11.23 -1.93
N HIS A 117 2.65 -12.45 -2.20
CA HIS A 117 3.49 -13.60 -2.55
C HIS A 117 3.26 -14.07 -3.99
N PHE A 118 2.82 -13.18 -4.87
CA PHE A 118 2.54 -13.45 -6.29
C PHE A 118 1.43 -14.48 -6.53
N CYS A 119 0.60 -14.80 -5.52
CA CYS A 119 -0.31 -15.95 -5.53
C CYS A 119 0.42 -17.26 -5.92
N ALA A 120 1.56 -17.56 -5.30
CA ALA A 120 2.41 -18.68 -5.65
C ALA A 120 1.63 -20.01 -5.77
N HIS A 121 0.67 -20.25 -4.87
CA HIS A 121 -0.22 -21.42 -4.90
C HIS A 121 -1.04 -21.55 -6.19
N ARG A 122 -1.36 -20.43 -6.87
CA ARG A 122 -2.05 -20.45 -8.17
C ARG A 122 -1.06 -20.64 -9.31
N VAL A 123 0.05 -19.90 -9.27
CA VAL A 123 1.08 -19.93 -10.32
C VAL A 123 1.71 -21.31 -10.45
N GLU A 124 1.92 -22.02 -9.35
CA GLU A 124 2.45 -23.39 -9.32
C GLU A 124 1.57 -24.41 -10.04
N VAL A 125 0.26 -24.14 -10.14
CA VAL A 125 -0.68 -24.97 -10.90
C VAL A 125 -1.03 -24.38 -12.27
N GLY A 126 -0.26 -23.39 -12.74
CA GLY A 126 -0.43 -22.77 -14.05
C GLY A 126 -1.56 -21.76 -14.16
N LEU A 127 -2.07 -21.26 -13.03
CA LEU A 127 -3.10 -20.23 -13.01
C LEU A 127 -2.46 -18.85 -12.79
N GLU A 128 -3.10 -17.81 -13.33
CA GLU A 128 -2.67 -16.44 -13.09
C GLU A 128 -3.00 -15.96 -11.66
N PRO A 129 -2.26 -14.97 -11.15
CA PRO A 129 -2.59 -14.32 -9.89
C PRO A 129 -4.03 -13.76 -9.90
N SER A 130 -4.75 -13.94 -8.80
CA SER A 130 -6.15 -13.54 -8.67
C SER A 130 -6.40 -12.07 -9.06
N CYS A 131 -5.47 -11.17 -8.74
CA CYS A 131 -5.57 -9.75 -9.07
C CYS A 131 -5.42 -9.45 -10.58
N ALA A 132 -4.76 -10.31 -11.35
CA ALA A 132 -4.69 -10.19 -12.81
C ALA A 132 -6.00 -10.69 -13.44
N VAL A 133 -6.45 -11.87 -13.02
CA VAL A 133 -7.70 -12.49 -13.54
C VAL A 133 -8.92 -11.58 -13.37
N VAL A 134 -9.05 -10.91 -12.22
CA VAL A 134 -10.24 -10.10 -11.91
C VAL A 134 -10.21 -8.72 -12.55
N CYS A 135 -9.09 -8.30 -13.16
CA CYS A 135 -8.96 -6.95 -13.70
C CYS A 135 -9.86 -6.75 -14.94
N PRO A 136 -10.94 -5.93 -14.87
CA PRO A 136 -11.93 -5.86 -15.95
C PRO A 136 -11.38 -5.19 -17.22
N THR A 137 -10.32 -4.42 -17.09
CA THR A 137 -9.67 -3.72 -18.22
C THR A 137 -8.35 -4.35 -18.62
N HIS A 138 -8.00 -5.49 -18.02
CA HIS A 138 -6.72 -6.17 -18.23
C HIS A 138 -5.49 -5.25 -18.04
N ALA A 139 -5.63 -4.29 -17.13
CA ALA A 139 -4.54 -3.37 -16.80
C ALA A 139 -3.41 -4.03 -16.00
N ILE A 140 -3.63 -5.21 -15.43
CA ILE A 140 -2.65 -5.97 -14.64
C ILE A 140 -2.27 -7.22 -15.44
N ILE A 141 -1.03 -7.26 -15.89
CA ILE A 141 -0.45 -8.37 -16.62
C ILE A 141 0.59 -9.02 -15.71
N ALA A 142 0.51 -10.33 -15.55
CA ALA A 142 1.43 -11.10 -14.72
C ALA A 142 1.98 -12.29 -15.49
N GLY A 143 3.22 -12.66 -15.26
CA GLY A 143 3.77 -13.84 -15.95
C GLY A 143 5.28 -13.99 -15.78
N ASP A 144 5.81 -14.99 -16.44
CA ASP A 144 7.24 -15.27 -16.54
C ASP A 144 7.88 -14.37 -17.61
N MET A 145 8.81 -13.53 -17.20
CA MET A 145 9.52 -12.61 -18.08
C MET A 145 10.60 -13.29 -18.90
N ASP A 146 11.03 -14.50 -18.52
CA ASP A 146 12.02 -15.26 -19.26
C ASP A 146 11.38 -16.09 -20.39
N ASP A 147 10.07 -16.32 -20.35
CA ASP A 147 9.35 -16.98 -21.44
C ASP A 147 9.03 -15.98 -22.57
N PRO A 148 9.63 -16.11 -23.75
CA PRO A 148 9.38 -15.19 -24.87
C PRO A 148 7.94 -15.26 -25.42
N HIS A 149 7.21 -16.33 -25.10
CA HIS A 149 5.82 -16.51 -25.52
C HIS A 149 4.81 -15.97 -24.51
N SER A 150 5.27 -15.58 -23.33
CA SER A 150 4.42 -14.98 -22.32
C SER A 150 3.90 -13.62 -22.75
N GLU A 151 2.72 -13.23 -22.26
CA GLU A 151 2.17 -11.90 -22.54
C GLU A 151 3.07 -10.81 -21.98
N ILE A 152 3.56 -10.98 -20.73
CA ILE A 152 4.39 -9.99 -20.08
C ILE A 152 5.68 -9.71 -20.88
N SER A 153 6.35 -10.73 -21.41
CA SER A 153 7.56 -10.55 -22.22
C SER A 153 7.30 -9.80 -23.52
N ARG A 154 6.17 -10.11 -24.16
CA ARG A 154 5.73 -9.39 -25.38
C ARG A 154 5.43 -7.92 -25.09
N VAL A 155 4.80 -7.62 -23.96
CA VAL A 155 4.49 -6.25 -23.55
C VAL A 155 5.77 -5.50 -23.21
N LEU A 156 6.66 -6.09 -22.39
CA LEU A 156 7.94 -5.48 -22.03
C LEU A 156 8.84 -5.20 -23.22
N SER A 157 8.73 -6.00 -24.31
CA SER A 157 9.52 -5.78 -25.53
C SER A 157 8.97 -4.66 -26.43
N ARG A 158 7.71 -4.27 -26.28
CA ARG A 158 7.02 -3.29 -27.15
C ARG A 158 6.79 -1.95 -26.50
N GLU A 159 6.51 -1.95 -25.20
CA GLU A 159 6.06 -0.77 -24.47
C GLU A 159 7.20 -0.15 -23.69
N LYS A 160 7.20 1.16 -23.63
CA LYS A 160 8.06 1.90 -22.70
C LYS A 160 7.50 1.75 -21.29
N VAL A 161 8.31 1.20 -20.41
CA VAL A 161 7.91 0.97 -19.00
C VAL A 161 8.77 1.77 -18.05
N SER A 162 8.20 2.10 -16.91
CA SER A 162 8.85 2.74 -15.79
C SER A 162 8.77 1.85 -14.56
N VAL A 163 9.64 2.08 -13.59
CA VAL A 163 9.62 1.41 -12.28
C VAL A 163 9.60 2.44 -11.16
N ARG A 164 9.11 2.04 -9.99
CA ARG A 164 9.11 2.91 -8.81
C ARG A 164 10.48 2.90 -8.15
N LYS A 165 10.94 4.07 -7.69
CA LYS A 165 12.14 4.27 -6.86
C LYS A 165 13.37 3.51 -7.38
N PRO A 166 13.77 3.71 -8.64
CA PRO A 166 14.94 3.03 -9.22
C PRO A 166 16.23 3.35 -8.46
N GLU A 167 16.32 4.52 -7.84
CA GLU A 167 17.44 4.99 -7.03
C GLU A 167 17.73 4.13 -5.79
N GLN A 168 16.76 3.29 -5.37
CA GLN A 168 16.94 2.38 -4.23
C GLN A 168 17.74 1.11 -4.59
N GLY A 169 18.06 0.89 -5.86
CA GLY A 169 18.89 -0.23 -6.30
C GLY A 169 18.30 -1.62 -6.04
N THR A 170 16.98 -1.71 -5.83
CA THR A 170 16.31 -2.98 -5.50
C THR A 170 15.97 -3.83 -6.71
N ALA A 171 16.10 -3.29 -7.93
CA ALA A 171 15.71 -3.92 -9.19
C ALA A 171 14.26 -4.49 -9.11
N PRO A 172 13.23 -3.61 -9.03
CA PRO A 172 11.84 -4.02 -8.90
C PRO A 172 11.33 -4.70 -10.16
N LYS A 173 10.44 -5.69 -10.01
CA LYS A 173 9.80 -6.44 -11.10
C LYS A 173 8.30 -6.11 -11.22
N VAL A 174 7.90 -4.93 -10.82
CA VAL A 174 6.62 -4.31 -11.16
C VAL A 174 6.90 -3.12 -12.05
N PHE A 175 6.43 -3.22 -13.28
CA PHE A 175 6.64 -2.24 -14.33
C PHE A 175 5.34 -1.49 -14.59
N TYR A 176 5.45 -0.23 -14.97
CA TYR A 176 4.30 0.63 -15.26
C TYR A 176 4.41 1.16 -16.69
N ILE A 177 3.36 0.96 -17.48
CA ILE A 177 3.16 1.63 -18.76
C ILE A 177 2.47 2.96 -18.45
N ASP A 178 2.93 4.03 -19.11
CA ASP A 178 2.49 5.40 -18.82
C ASP A 178 2.62 5.77 -17.33
N GLY A 179 3.75 5.38 -16.76
CA GLY A 179 4.13 5.71 -15.39
C GLY A 179 4.70 7.12 -15.32
N SER A 180 3.87 8.11 -15.11
CA SER A 180 4.28 9.49 -14.81
C SER A 180 4.69 9.63 -13.34
N ASP A 181 5.42 10.70 -13.00
CA ASP A 181 5.77 11.01 -11.61
C ASP A 181 4.54 11.16 -10.73
N VAL A 182 3.44 11.66 -11.28
CA VAL A 182 2.14 11.75 -10.59
C VAL A 182 1.64 10.37 -10.15
N ASN A 183 1.80 9.36 -11.00
CA ASN A 183 1.36 8.00 -10.71
C ASN A 183 2.35 7.23 -9.83
N LEU A 184 3.65 7.39 -10.10
CA LEU A 184 4.68 6.56 -9.47
C LEU A 184 5.23 7.14 -8.18
N THR A 185 5.18 8.46 -8.06
CA THR A 185 5.69 9.21 -6.91
C THR A 185 4.62 10.16 -6.40
N PRO A 186 3.56 9.66 -5.75
CA PRO A 186 2.50 10.53 -5.21
C PRO A 186 3.01 11.58 -4.22
N THR A 187 4.23 11.41 -3.75
CA THR A 187 4.96 12.36 -2.93
C THR A 187 5.43 13.61 -3.68
N ALA A 188 5.50 13.56 -5.00
CA ALA A 188 5.87 14.70 -5.84
C ALA A 188 4.72 15.70 -6.04
N THR A 189 3.48 15.31 -5.77
CA THR A 189 2.32 16.20 -5.81
C THR A 189 2.13 16.90 -4.48
N GLU A 190 1.69 18.16 -4.50
CA GLU A 190 1.22 18.83 -3.29
C GLU A 190 0.14 17.98 -2.62
N ARG A 191 0.35 17.68 -1.36
CA ARG A 191 -0.54 16.82 -0.62
C ARG A 191 -1.60 17.61 0.11
N ALA A 192 -2.77 17.03 0.16
CA ALA A 192 -3.72 17.46 1.17
C ALA A 192 -3.09 17.27 2.57
N PRO A 193 -3.29 18.23 3.51
CA PRO A 193 -2.67 18.17 4.84
C PRO A 193 -2.94 16.90 5.65
N ALA A 194 -3.93 16.10 5.23
CA ALA A 194 -4.34 14.87 5.89
C ALA A 194 -3.76 13.58 5.24
N SER A 195 -3.00 13.66 4.16
CA SER A 195 -2.42 12.47 3.56
C SER A 195 -1.08 12.15 4.21
N PHE A 196 -1.07 11.09 5.00
CA PHE A 196 0.10 10.63 5.73
C PHE A 196 0.68 9.35 5.12
N MET A 197 1.96 9.41 4.77
CA MET A 197 2.82 8.25 4.48
C MET A 197 4.13 8.45 5.25
N TRP A 198 4.81 7.39 5.64
CA TRP A 198 6.11 7.49 6.34
C TRP A 198 7.13 8.37 5.60
N ALA A 199 7.10 8.37 4.27
CA ALA A 199 7.90 9.24 3.45
C ALA A 199 7.51 10.74 3.57
N ASP A 200 6.43 11.04 4.25
CA ASP A 200 5.81 12.34 4.36
C ASP A 200 5.97 12.98 5.74
N VAL A 201 6.65 12.29 6.63
CA VAL A 201 7.05 12.86 7.92
C VAL A 201 7.94 14.07 7.60
N LYS A 202 7.41 15.26 7.85
CA LYS A 202 8.21 16.48 7.73
C LYS A 202 9.46 16.31 8.55
N PRO A 203 10.64 16.63 8.02
CA PRO A 203 11.87 16.63 8.82
C PRO A 203 11.65 17.42 10.11
N LEU A 204 12.19 16.96 11.20
CA LEU A 204 12.10 17.60 12.52
C LEU A 204 12.35 19.12 12.48
N HIS A 205 13.21 19.60 11.58
CA HIS A 205 13.50 21.03 11.36
C HIS A 205 12.27 21.84 10.86
N ALA A 206 11.31 21.21 10.18
CA ALA A 206 10.08 21.92 9.79
C ALA A 206 9.11 22.07 10.98
N ALA A 207 9.17 21.16 11.94
CA ALA A 207 8.45 21.28 13.20
C ALA A 207 9.07 22.36 14.10
N GLU A 208 10.40 22.45 14.11
CA GLU A 208 11.13 23.53 14.84
C GLU A 208 10.86 24.92 14.25
N SER A 209 10.78 25.02 12.92
CA SER A 209 10.44 26.29 12.26
C SER A 209 8.98 26.71 12.54
N ALA A 210 8.06 25.77 12.64
CA ALA A 210 6.66 26.05 13.03
C ALA A 210 6.55 26.46 14.50
N LEU A 211 7.32 25.85 15.38
CA LEU A 211 7.44 26.24 16.80
C LEU A 211 8.07 27.64 16.97
N ALA A 212 9.09 27.96 16.19
CA ALA A 212 9.71 29.27 16.18
C ALA A 212 8.78 30.38 15.66
N ALA A 213 7.91 30.06 14.70
CA ALA A 213 6.90 30.99 14.18
C ALA A 213 5.72 31.25 15.15
N MET A 214 5.55 30.39 16.15
CA MET A 214 4.50 30.55 17.18
C MET A 214 4.89 31.44 18.35
N GLY A 215 6.02 32.15 18.27
CA GLY A 215 6.44 33.18 19.23
C GLY A 215 6.52 32.65 20.66
N HIS A 216 7.71 32.65 21.23
CA HIS A 216 7.90 32.39 22.66
C HIS A 216 7.16 33.45 23.50
N GLY A 217 5.95 33.16 23.84
CA GLY A 217 5.29 33.78 25.00
C GLY A 217 5.93 33.20 26.25
N SER A 218 6.63 34.04 27.00
CA SER A 218 7.25 33.68 28.28
C SER A 218 6.19 33.25 29.31
N GLY A 219 6.33 32.03 29.80
CA GLY A 219 5.80 31.61 31.09
C GLY A 219 4.40 31.03 31.09
N ASP A 220 4.24 29.83 30.61
CA ASP A 220 3.42 28.78 31.18
C ASP A 220 3.84 27.47 30.54
N SER A 221 3.86 26.39 31.30
CA SER A 221 4.18 25.06 30.81
C SER A 221 3.17 24.62 29.74
N ALA A 222 3.30 25.20 28.55
CA ALA A 222 2.46 24.92 27.43
C ALA A 222 2.66 23.45 27.05
N ARG A 223 1.64 22.65 27.28
CA ARG A 223 1.49 21.33 26.67
C ARG A 223 1.73 21.50 25.18
N LEU A 224 2.78 20.89 24.68
CA LEU A 224 3.05 20.81 23.25
C LEU A 224 1.75 20.43 22.54
N PRO A 225 1.30 21.17 21.53
CA PRO A 225 0.16 20.74 20.75
C PRO A 225 0.54 19.39 20.14
N VAL A 226 -0.19 18.34 20.49
CA VAL A 226 -0.11 17.07 19.80
C VAL A 226 -0.61 17.36 18.40
N ILE A 227 0.31 17.47 17.45
CA ILE A 227 -0.02 17.64 16.04
C ILE A 227 -0.61 16.29 15.60
N ASN A 228 -1.93 16.21 15.67
CA ASN A 228 -2.68 15.10 15.08
C ASN A 228 -2.73 15.26 13.57
N ASP A 229 -1.60 15.04 12.91
CA ASP A 229 -1.51 15.07 11.45
C ASP A 229 -2.19 13.88 10.76
N VAL A 230 -2.79 13.00 11.52
CA VAL A 230 -3.36 11.75 11.00
C VAL A 230 -4.86 11.78 11.18
N GLY A 231 -5.63 12.73 10.99
CA GLY A 231 -7.10 12.63 11.02
C GLY A 231 -7.74 11.72 12.10
N PHE A 232 -6.93 11.06 12.90
CA PHE A 232 -7.27 10.29 14.09
C PHE A 232 -7.39 11.29 15.25
N ARG A 233 -8.58 11.77 15.48
CA ARG A 233 -8.89 12.26 16.82
C ARG A 233 -8.80 11.04 17.73
N LEU A 234 -7.69 10.88 18.41
CA LEU A 234 -7.66 10.11 19.63
C LEU A 234 -8.63 10.83 20.58
N ARG A 235 -9.86 10.34 20.61
CA ARG A 235 -10.74 10.66 21.73
C ARG A 235 -10.06 10.04 22.94
N THR A 236 -9.40 10.85 23.74
CA THR A 236 -9.11 10.46 25.12
C THR A 236 -10.42 9.99 25.72
N PRO A 237 -10.47 8.79 26.32
CA PRO A 237 -11.64 8.38 27.07
C PRO A 237 -11.80 9.38 28.21
N GLN A 238 -12.74 10.29 28.09
CA GLN A 238 -13.27 10.92 29.28
C GLN A 238 -13.89 9.79 30.10
N ALA A 239 -13.42 9.65 31.32
CA ALA A 239 -14.02 8.78 32.30
C ALA A 239 -15.48 9.22 32.50
N GLN A 240 -16.38 8.66 31.72
CA GLN A 240 -17.81 8.75 31.95
C GLN A 240 -18.22 7.44 32.61
N GLY A 241 -18.86 7.62 33.77
CA GLY A 241 -19.37 6.56 34.61
C GLY A 241 -20.20 5.56 33.83
N ARG A 242 -20.11 4.28 34.23
CA ARG A 242 -20.91 3.17 33.76
C ARG A 242 -22.40 3.58 33.74
N PRO A 243 -23.10 3.43 32.59
CA PRO A 243 -24.54 3.33 32.61
C PRO A 243 -24.95 1.89 32.95
N SER A 244 -25.91 1.80 33.85
CA SER A 244 -26.61 0.63 34.29
C SER A 244 -27.30 -0.08 33.12
N SER A 245 -27.31 -1.39 33.17
CA SER A 245 -28.00 -2.33 32.29
C SER A 245 -29.49 -1.99 32.09
N GLY A 246 -29.88 -1.62 30.87
CA GLY A 246 -31.27 -1.57 30.41
C GLY A 246 -31.40 -2.32 29.07
N PRO A 247 -32.57 -2.86 28.73
CA PRO A 247 -32.73 -3.80 27.61
C PRO A 247 -32.62 -3.10 26.25
N ILE A 248 -32.00 -3.82 25.31
CA ILE A 248 -31.81 -3.43 23.93
C ILE A 248 -33.14 -3.50 23.18
N HIS A 249 -33.70 -2.36 22.79
CA HIS A 249 -34.76 -2.29 21.78
C HIS A 249 -34.14 -2.30 20.37
N VAL A 250 -34.47 -3.30 19.59
CA VAL A 250 -34.19 -3.36 18.16
C VAL A 250 -35.23 -2.49 17.45
N GLY A 251 -34.80 -1.34 16.96
CA GLY A 251 -35.62 -0.41 16.18
C GLY A 251 -35.28 -0.48 14.69
N GLU A 252 -36.31 -0.37 13.89
CA GLU A 252 -36.40 -0.56 12.44
C GLU A 252 -35.45 0.27 11.59
N ARG A 253 -35.12 -0.29 10.43
CA ARG A 253 -34.33 0.34 9.34
C ARG A 253 -35.09 1.52 8.74
N GLN A 254 -34.47 2.69 8.71
CA GLN A 254 -34.79 3.71 7.73
C GLN A 254 -33.71 3.76 6.64
N ALA A 255 -34.17 3.67 5.41
CA ALA A 255 -33.37 3.77 4.21
C ALA A 255 -32.89 5.21 3.97
N GLY A 256 -31.66 5.36 3.50
CA GLY A 256 -31.19 6.52 2.78
C GLY A 256 -30.26 7.46 3.53
N HIS A 257 -28.99 7.14 3.47
CA HIS A 257 -27.92 8.12 3.20
C HIS A 257 -26.66 7.34 2.84
N MET A 258 -26.25 7.43 1.60
CA MET A 258 -24.93 6.99 1.17
C MET A 258 -23.89 7.89 1.84
N VAL A 259 -23.24 7.39 2.85
CA VAL A 259 -22.01 7.97 3.36
C VAL A 259 -20.91 7.50 2.41
N GLN A 260 -20.31 8.41 1.67
CA GLN A 260 -19.05 8.16 0.98
C GLN A 260 -18.00 7.86 2.05
N VAL A 261 -17.72 6.58 2.22
CA VAL A 261 -16.58 6.12 3.02
C VAL A 261 -15.35 6.29 2.14
N GLY A 262 -14.64 7.38 2.34
CA GLY A 262 -13.28 7.51 1.82
C GLY A 262 -12.42 6.47 2.50
N TYR A 263 -12.04 5.42 1.77
CA TYR A 263 -11.08 4.44 2.24
C TYR A 263 -9.69 5.08 2.27
N ASN A 264 -9.33 5.65 3.38
CA ASN A 264 -7.95 5.83 3.75
C ASN A 264 -7.46 4.50 4.35
N ALA A 265 -7.01 3.59 3.49
CA ALA A 265 -6.25 2.43 3.93
C ALA A 265 -4.87 2.93 4.36
N GLN A 266 -4.68 3.13 5.62
CA GLN A 266 -3.39 3.48 6.19
C GLN A 266 -3.08 2.57 7.36
N HIS A 267 -1.88 2.06 7.31
CA HIS A 267 -1.22 1.26 8.33
C HIS A 267 -0.93 2.06 9.60
#